data_3cfdaa84d03942e83b69eea05c327ce3
#
_entry.id   3cfdaa84d03942e83b69eea05c327ce3
#
_cell.length_a   1.000
_cell.length_b   1.000
_cell.length_c   1.000
_cell.angle_alpha   90.00
_cell.angle_beta   90.00
_cell.angle_gamma   90.00
#
_symmetry.space_group_name_H-M   'P 1'
#
loop_
_entity.id
_entity.type
_entity.pdbx_description
1 polymer ?
#
loop_
_entity_poly.entity_id
_entity_poly.type
_entity_poly.pdbx_seq_one_letter_code
_entity_poly.pdbx_strand_id
1 'polypeptide(L)'
;MIEPILKQGERLDGLPAQNIRIIQNPDMFAYSLDAILLAYFAGVKGKGSGLTVDLGAGTGAVGLFYAPKVTGPITLVEIQPELAEMAQRSVVLNGLQDRVSVVQADMKAIFDVIQPGSAETVLSNPPYFPLNDTTKTNNDQHYEIARHEVTIDLPGLAQVANKLLKNNGKFYMVHRPDRLADIFAAFAQRKLMIKRVQFVYGKADREANMVLVEAIKAGKPGGVRIMPPIVAYTADNDYTETVKTILYGQAWPK
;
A
#
# COMPACT_ATOMS: atom_id res chain seq x y z
N MET A 1 24.28 13.41 0.13
CA MET A 1 22.83 13.22 0.37
C MET A 1 22.16 14.54 0.05
N ILE A 2 21.07 14.51 -0.72
CA ILE A 2 20.28 15.71 -1.00
C ILE A 2 19.52 16.03 0.29
N GLU A 3 19.68 17.24 0.81
CA GLU A 3 18.85 17.70 1.92
C GLU A 3 17.44 18.01 1.39
N PRO A 4 16.39 17.46 2.01
CA PRO A 4 15.03 17.74 1.57
C PRO A 4 14.65 19.17 1.91
N ILE A 5 14.09 19.90 0.97
CA ILE A 5 13.42 21.16 1.24
C ILE A 5 12.04 20.80 1.82
N LEU A 6 11.89 20.84 3.14
CA LEU A 6 10.61 20.66 3.81
C LEU A 6 9.81 21.96 3.80
N LYS A 7 8.52 21.84 3.51
CA LYS A 7 7.56 22.94 3.63
C LYS A 7 7.05 23.06 5.07
N GLN A 8 6.38 24.16 5.38
CA GLN A 8 5.79 24.37 6.70
C GLN A 8 4.82 23.21 7.06
N GLY A 9 4.94 22.65 8.25
CA GLY A 9 4.15 21.53 8.73
C GLY A 9 4.65 20.15 8.28
N GLU A 10 5.63 20.08 7.38
CA GLU A 10 6.19 18.81 6.93
C GLU A 10 7.28 18.28 7.87
N ARG A 11 7.38 16.98 7.92
CA ARG A 11 8.46 16.26 8.60
C ARG A 11 9.02 15.15 7.71
N LEU A 12 10.20 14.68 8.09
CA LEU A 12 10.85 13.56 7.43
C LEU A 12 10.74 12.32 8.31
N ASP A 13 9.99 11.34 7.84
CA ASP A 13 9.94 10.00 8.44
C ASP A 13 10.73 9.01 7.58
N GLY A 14 11.07 7.85 8.12
CA GLY A 14 11.87 6.90 7.37
C GLY A 14 11.69 5.45 7.83
N LEU A 15 12.13 4.55 6.96
CA LEU A 15 12.21 3.13 7.23
C LEU A 15 13.69 2.69 7.20
N PRO A 16 14.35 2.57 8.36
CA PRO A 16 15.77 2.25 8.43
C PRO A 16 16.14 0.94 7.73
N ALA A 17 15.31 -0.10 7.86
CA ALA A 17 15.52 -1.40 7.22
C ALA A 17 15.69 -1.32 5.69
N GLN A 18 15.13 -0.31 5.04
CA GLN A 18 15.19 -0.11 3.60
C GLN A 18 16.00 1.14 3.20
N ASN A 19 16.48 1.91 4.17
CA ASN A 19 17.15 3.19 3.95
C ASN A 19 16.33 4.15 3.08
N ILE A 20 15.01 4.17 3.27
CA ILE A 20 14.04 5.03 2.57
C ILE A 20 13.54 6.10 3.50
N ARG A 21 13.44 7.33 2.99
CA ARG A 21 12.89 8.50 3.69
C ARG A 21 11.68 9.03 2.96
N ILE A 22 10.64 9.42 3.71
CA ILE A 22 9.36 9.91 3.19
C ILE A 22 9.06 11.28 3.78
N ILE A 23 8.71 12.24 2.93
CA ILE A 23 8.21 13.54 3.34
C ILE A 23 6.72 13.39 3.67
N GLN A 24 6.31 13.84 4.84
CA GLN A 24 4.94 13.77 5.32
C GLN A 24 4.51 15.07 6.00
N ASN A 25 3.21 15.32 5.97
CA ASN A 25 2.56 16.34 6.77
C ASN A 25 1.58 15.68 7.74
N PRO A 26 1.79 15.76 9.08
CA PRO A 26 0.91 15.15 10.08
C PRO A 26 -0.53 15.69 10.06
N ASP A 27 -0.74 16.93 9.57
CA ASP A 27 -2.05 17.55 9.44
C ASP A 27 -2.85 17.02 8.24
N MET A 28 -2.18 16.24 7.36
CA MET A 28 -2.77 15.56 6.23
C MET A 28 -2.82 14.04 6.52
N PHE A 29 -2.57 13.22 5.51
CA PHE A 29 -2.46 11.77 5.68
C PHE A 29 -0.99 11.40 5.89
N ALA A 30 -0.69 10.79 7.07
CA ALA A 30 0.62 10.20 7.33
C ALA A 30 0.52 8.66 7.25
N TYR A 31 1.54 8.01 6.65
CA TYR A 31 1.58 6.55 6.62
C TYR A 31 1.72 5.99 8.04
N SER A 32 1.20 4.80 8.26
CA SER A 32 1.34 4.06 9.49
C SER A 32 1.99 2.69 9.25
N LEU A 33 1.99 1.85 10.27
CA LEU A 33 2.60 0.51 10.21
C LEU A 33 2.04 -0.37 9.07
N ASP A 34 0.80 -0.13 8.65
CA ASP A 34 0.13 -0.84 7.56
C ASP A 34 0.88 -0.72 6.22
N ALA A 35 1.34 0.48 5.86
CA ALA A 35 2.12 0.70 4.64
C ALA A 35 3.44 -0.10 4.65
N ILE A 36 4.12 -0.12 5.79
CA ILE A 36 5.37 -0.86 5.98
C ILE A 36 5.11 -2.37 5.88
N LEU A 37 4.07 -2.86 6.57
CA LEU A 37 3.71 -4.27 6.58
C LEU A 37 3.24 -4.75 5.20
N LEU A 38 2.52 -3.92 4.45
CA LEU A 38 2.14 -4.24 3.08
C LEU A 38 3.37 -4.37 2.17
N ALA A 39 4.29 -3.41 2.22
CA ALA A 39 5.53 -3.47 1.44
C ALA A 39 6.40 -4.68 1.83
N TYR A 40 6.46 -5.02 3.12
CA TYR A 40 7.14 -6.22 3.61
C TYR A 40 6.48 -7.50 3.10
N PHE A 41 5.14 -7.61 3.21
CA PHE A 41 4.34 -8.77 2.80
C PHE A 41 4.39 -9.01 1.29
N ALA A 42 4.44 -7.94 0.49
CA ALA A 42 4.46 -8.04 -0.97
C ALA A 42 5.72 -8.76 -1.45
N GLY A 43 5.54 -9.94 -2.03
CA GLY A 43 6.62 -10.74 -2.58
C GLY A 43 7.06 -10.25 -3.96
N VAL A 44 8.26 -10.60 -4.34
CA VAL A 44 8.84 -10.30 -5.66
C VAL A 44 8.66 -11.49 -6.59
N LYS A 45 8.32 -11.24 -7.86
CA LYS A 45 8.25 -12.28 -8.88
C LYS A 45 9.53 -12.27 -9.72
N GLY A 46 10.17 -13.42 -9.80
CA GLY A 46 11.41 -13.54 -10.59
C GLY A 46 12.49 -12.56 -10.10
N LYS A 47 13.01 -11.75 -11.03
CA LYS A 47 14.02 -10.72 -10.74
C LYS A 47 13.42 -9.38 -10.30
N GLY A 48 12.09 -9.26 -10.23
CA GLY A 48 11.40 -8.02 -9.90
C GLY A 48 11.61 -6.91 -10.93
N SER A 49 11.75 -7.27 -12.21
CA SER A 49 12.00 -6.30 -13.30
C SER A 49 10.73 -5.79 -13.97
N GLY A 50 9.58 -6.36 -13.63
CA GLY A 50 8.30 -5.93 -14.20
C GLY A 50 7.76 -4.65 -13.53
N LEU A 51 6.81 -4.00 -14.21
CA LEU A 51 6.14 -2.80 -13.70
C LEU A 51 5.39 -3.10 -12.42
N THR A 52 5.60 -2.27 -11.40
CA THR A 52 4.80 -2.20 -10.18
C THR A 52 3.96 -0.92 -10.21
N VAL A 53 2.69 -1.01 -9.81
CA VAL A 53 1.79 0.15 -9.67
C VAL A 53 1.27 0.19 -8.24
N ASP A 54 1.42 1.34 -7.57
CA ASP A 54 0.87 1.60 -6.23
C ASP A 54 -0.36 2.50 -6.39
N LEU A 55 -1.55 1.97 -6.09
CA LEU A 55 -2.83 2.64 -6.26
C LEU A 55 -3.30 3.31 -4.97
N GLY A 56 -3.52 4.62 -5.02
CA GLY A 56 -3.78 5.45 -3.84
C GLY A 56 -2.51 5.58 -3.01
N ALA A 57 -1.42 5.96 -3.65
CA ALA A 57 -0.08 5.90 -3.08
C ALA A 57 0.14 6.88 -1.92
N GLY A 58 -0.72 7.90 -1.76
CA GLY A 58 -0.52 8.94 -0.76
C GLY A 58 0.83 9.62 -0.94
N THR A 59 1.60 9.72 0.13
CA THR A 59 2.99 10.23 0.12
C THR A 59 4.01 9.27 -0.52
N GLY A 60 3.54 8.16 -1.13
CA GLY A 60 4.35 7.17 -1.81
C GLY A 60 4.93 6.08 -0.90
N ALA A 61 4.46 5.96 0.34
CA ALA A 61 5.10 5.12 1.35
C ALA A 61 5.20 3.65 0.93
N VAL A 62 4.10 3.02 0.48
CA VAL A 62 4.12 1.60 0.11
C VAL A 62 5.07 1.34 -1.05
N GLY A 63 4.92 2.08 -2.14
CA GLY A 63 5.73 1.90 -3.35
C GLY A 63 7.21 2.19 -3.10
N LEU A 64 7.55 3.23 -2.33
CA LEU A 64 8.93 3.56 -1.99
C LEU A 64 9.57 2.55 -1.04
N PHE A 65 8.84 2.05 -0.02
CA PHE A 65 9.34 0.98 0.85
C PHE A 65 9.49 -0.35 0.10
N TYR A 66 8.71 -0.57 -0.94
CA TYR A 66 8.84 -1.75 -1.80
C TYR A 66 9.97 -1.61 -2.83
N ALA A 67 10.36 -0.39 -3.20
CA ALA A 67 11.34 -0.13 -4.26
C ALA A 67 12.68 -0.86 -4.10
N PRO A 68 13.29 -1.01 -2.90
CA PRO A 68 14.54 -1.74 -2.75
C PRO A 68 14.45 -3.24 -3.06
N LYS A 69 13.24 -3.82 -3.05
CA LYS A 69 13.02 -5.25 -3.35
C LYS A 69 13.03 -5.55 -4.84
N VAL A 70 12.81 -4.56 -5.70
CA VAL A 70 12.64 -4.72 -7.14
C VAL A 70 13.61 -3.87 -7.94
N THR A 71 13.84 -4.24 -9.19
CA THR A 71 14.71 -3.49 -10.12
C THR A 71 13.91 -2.79 -11.23
N GLY A 72 12.65 -3.19 -11.41
CA GLY A 72 11.77 -2.65 -12.43
C GLY A 72 11.19 -1.29 -12.09
N PRO A 73 10.45 -0.69 -13.04
CA PRO A 73 9.79 0.58 -12.85
C PRO A 73 8.64 0.47 -11.83
N ILE A 74 8.41 1.57 -11.11
CA ILE A 74 7.29 1.74 -10.17
C ILE A 74 6.53 3.00 -10.55
N THR A 75 5.20 2.91 -10.61
CA THR A 75 4.33 4.08 -10.79
C THR A 75 3.47 4.24 -9.54
N LEU A 76 3.60 5.38 -8.88
CA LEU A 76 2.78 5.80 -7.75
C LEU A 76 1.60 6.61 -8.29
N VAL A 77 0.38 6.17 -8.02
CA VAL A 77 -0.85 6.82 -8.51
C VAL A 77 -1.58 7.43 -7.33
N GLU A 78 -1.71 8.75 -7.32
CA GLU A 78 -2.37 9.49 -6.25
C GLU A 78 -3.26 10.58 -6.85
N ILE A 79 -4.49 10.73 -6.32
CA ILE A 79 -5.44 11.72 -6.83
C ILE A 79 -5.21 13.10 -6.21
N GLN A 80 -4.78 13.15 -4.96
CA GLN A 80 -4.60 14.40 -4.21
C GLN A 80 -3.26 15.07 -4.61
N PRO A 81 -3.30 16.32 -5.13
CA PRO A 81 -2.10 16.98 -5.66
C PRO A 81 -1.02 17.20 -4.60
N GLU A 82 -1.40 17.51 -3.36
CA GLU A 82 -0.45 17.77 -2.27
C GLU A 82 0.30 16.50 -1.88
N LEU A 83 -0.40 15.36 -1.80
CA LEU A 83 0.21 14.06 -1.48
C LEU A 83 1.09 13.58 -2.64
N ALA A 84 0.64 13.73 -3.88
CA ALA A 84 1.43 13.40 -5.08
C ALA A 84 2.71 14.24 -5.16
N GLU A 85 2.65 15.51 -4.79
CA GLU A 85 3.82 16.40 -4.76
C GLU A 85 4.82 15.97 -3.66
N MET A 86 4.36 15.62 -2.46
CA MET A 86 5.22 15.06 -1.41
C MET A 86 5.85 13.73 -1.84
N ALA A 87 5.08 12.86 -2.51
CA ALA A 87 5.60 11.61 -3.08
C ALA A 87 6.70 11.88 -4.11
N GLN A 88 6.51 12.86 -5.01
CA GLN A 88 7.50 13.23 -6.02
C GLN A 88 8.81 13.72 -5.38
N ARG A 89 8.74 14.57 -4.35
CA ARG A 89 9.94 14.99 -3.61
C ARG A 89 10.59 13.84 -2.85
N SER A 90 9.78 12.91 -2.29
CA SER A 90 10.29 11.71 -1.65
C SER A 90 11.03 10.79 -2.64
N VAL A 91 10.53 10.66 -3.87
CA VAL A 91 11.24 9.93 -4.96
C VAL A 91 12.62 10.54 -5.20
N VAL A 92 12.71 11.86 -5.39
CA VAL A 92 13.98 12.57 -5.62
C VAL A 92 14.92 12.45 -4.43
N LEU A 93 14.39 12.61 -3.21
CA LEU A 93 15.15 12.49 -1.96
C LEU A 93 15.87 11.14 -1.80
N ASN A 94 15.26 10.07 -2.33
CA ASN A 94 15.81 8.71 -2.29
C ASN A 94 16.63 8.34 -3.54
N GLY A 95 16.79 9.25 -4.50
CA GLY A 95 17.52 8.99 -5.74
C GLY A 95 16.86 7.94 -6.64
N LEU A 96 15.52 7.88 -6.65
CA LEU A 96 14.75 6.86 -7.34
C LEU A 96 14.05 7.36 -8.62
N GLN A 97 14.29 8.60 -9.04
CA GLN A 97 13.61 9.27 -10.15
C GLN A 97 13.79 8.57 -11.52
N ASP A 98 14.84 7.77 -11.66
CA ASP A 98 15.11 7.05 -12.93
C ASP A 98 14.17 5.84 -13.12
N ARG A 99 13.49 5.38 -12.05
CA ARG A 99 12.64 4.19 -12.09
C ARG A 99 11.33 4.30 -11.30
N VAL A 100 11.15 5.35 -10.51
CA VAL A 100 9.90 5.61 -9.78
C VAL A 100 9.29 6.90 -10.30
N SER A 101 8.10 6.82 -10.85
CA SER A 101 7.31 7.96 -11.33
C SER A 101 6.07 8.16 -10.46
N VAL A 102 5.63 9.40 -10.34
CA VAL A 102 4.38 9.77 -9.68
C VAL A 102 3.41 10.27 -10.74
N VAL A 103 2.18 9.76 -10.71
CA VAL A 103 1.09 10.17 -11.59
C VAL A 103 -0.04 10.70 -10.72
N GLN A 104 -0.28 12.01 -10.79
CA GLN A 104 -1.44 12.61 -10.16
C GLN A 104 -2.67 12.34 -11.04
N ALA A 105 -3.49 11.37 -10.65
CA ALA A 105 -4.69 10.99 -11.40
C ALA A 105 -5.68 10.20 -10.54
N ASP A 106 -6.96 10.23 -10.92
CA ASP A 106 -7.90 9.21 -10.48
C ASP A 106 -7.47 7.84 -11.05
N MET A 107 -7.30 6.85 -10.17
CA MET A 107 -6.91 5.51 -10.59
C MET A 107 -7.90 4.87 -11.58
N LYS A 108 -9.17 5.33 -11.63
CA LYS A 108 -10.16 4.88 -12.63
C LYS A 108 -9.81 5.34 -14.04
N ALA A 109 -9.11 6.47 -14.17
CA ALA A 109 -8.67 7.05 -15.45
C ALA A 109 -7.20 6.71 -15.79
N ILE A 110 -6.51 5.89 -14.98
CA ILE A 110 -5.07 5.62 -15.13
C ILE A 110 -4.69 4.93 -16.44
N PHE A 111 -5.64 4.36 -17.14
CA PHE A 111 -5.43 3.61 -18.39
C PHE A 111 -5.02 4.46 -19.58
N ASP A 112 -5.13 5.78 -19.49
CA ASP A 112 -4.60 6.72 -20.47
C ASP A 112 -3.07 6.88 -20.32
N VAL A 113 -2.52 6.51 -19.15
CA VAL A 113 -1.10 6.61 -18.82
C VAL A 113 -0.43 5.24 -18.74
N ILE A 114 -1.11 4.24 -18.15
CA ILE A 114 -0.58 2.90 -17.97
C ILE A 114 -1.34 1.91 -18.84
N GLN A 115 -0.63 1.23 -19.72
CA GLN A 115 -1.24 0.23 -20.60
C GLN A 115 -1.88 -0.91 -19.79
N PRO A 116 -3.15 -1.26 -20.07
CA PRO A 116 -3.78 -2.44 -19.48
C PRO A 116 -2.96 -3.71 -19.70
N GLY A 117 -2.89 -4.56 -18.68
CA GLY A 117 -2.16 -5.82 -18.76
C GLY A 117 -0.64 -5.71 -18.72
N SER A 118 -0.08 -4.54 -18.38
CA SER A 118 1.38 -4.33 -18.31
C SER A 118 1.98 -4.55 -16.92
N ALA A 119 1.21 -4.37 -15.85
CA ALA A 119 1.73 -4.47 -14.49
C ALA A 119 1.98 -5.93 -14.05
N GLU A 120 3.14 -6.16 -13.46
CA GLU A 120 3.46 -7.43 -12.79
C GLU A 120 2.93 -7.46 -11.38
N THR A 121 2.99 -6.32 -10.71
CA THR A 121 2.57 -6.14 -9.33
C THR A 121 1.68 -4.90 -9.23
N VAL A 122 0.60 -5.02 -8.49
CA VAL A 122 -0.21 -3.87 -8.04
C VAL A 122 -0.23 -3.90 -6.52
N LEU A 123 -0.01 -2.74 -5.90
CA LEU A 123 -0.08 -2.51 -4.46
C LEU A 123 -1.24 -1.57 -4.18
N SER A 124 -1.90 -1.69 -3.04
CA SER A 124 -2.82 -0.66 -2.55
C SER A 124 -3.00 -0.72 -1.04
N ASN A 125 -2.89 0.42 -0.40
CA ASN A 125 -3.33 0.67 0.96
C ASN A 125 -4.49 1.68 0.91
N PRO A 126 -5.71 1.23 0.54
CA PRO A 126 -6.83 2.13 0.35
C PRO A 126 -7.33 2.67 1.68
N PRO A 127 -7.97 3.84 1.71
CA PRO A 127 -8.63 4.32 2.93
C PRO A 127 -9.72 3.34 3.38
N TYR A 128 -9.77 3.06 4.69
CA TYR A 128 -10.60 1.99 5.30
C TYR A 128 -12.05 2.38 5.59
N PHE A 129 -12.60 3.39 4.93
CA PHE A 129 -13.93 3.90 5.28
C PHE A 129 -15.06 3.06 4.67
N PRO A 130 -16.08 2.66 5.47
CA PRO A 130 -17.34 2.21 4.93
C PRO A 130 -18.05 3.40 4.27
N LEU A 131 -18.68 3.18 3.11
CA LEU A 131 -19.47 4.19 2.38
C LEU A 131 -20.64 4.79 3.22
N ASN A 132 -20.95 4.21 4.38
CA ASN A 132 -22.13 4.53 5.20
C ASN A 132 -21.80 4.92 6.65
N ASP A 133 -20.55 5.23 6.99
CA ASP A 133 -20.23 5.61 8.38
C ASP A 133 -20.57 7.07 8.63
N THR A 134 -21.76 7.30 9.24
CA THR A 134 -22.27 8.63 9.64
C THR A 134 -21.75 9.06 11.00
N THR A 135 -20.83 8.35 11.62
CA THR A 135 -20.25 8.71 12.91
C THR A 135 -19.26 9.88 12.73
N LYS A 136 -19.77 11.08 12.97
CA LYS A 136 -18.99 12.32 12.98
C LYS A 136 -18.10 12.38 14.21
N THR A 137 -16.79 12.44 14.02
CA THR A 137 -15.86 12.93 15.05
C THR A 137 -15.30 14.29 14.64
N ASN A 138 -15.19 15.21 15.59
CA ASN A 138 -15.02 16.67 15.38
C ASN A 138 -13.67 17.16 14.81
N ASN A 139 -12.84 16.31 14.20
CA ASN A 139 -11.55 16.70 13.60
C ASN A 139 -11.51 16.53 12.06
N ASP A 140 -12.66 16.50 11.38
CA ASP A 140 -12.82 15.78 10.14
C ASP A 140 -12.87 16.62 8.84
N GLN A 141 -12.63 17.94 8.85
CA GLN A 141 -12.77 18.69 7.58
C GLN A 141 -11.75 18.26 6.51
N HIS A 142 -10.50 17.99 6.86
CA HIS A 142 -9.51 17.46 5.91
C HIS A 142 -9.75 15.99 5.54
N TYR A 143 -10.27 15.20 6.47
CA TYR A 143 -10.68 13.81 6.21
C TYR A 143 -11.97 13.74 5.39
N GLU A 144 -12.89 14.69 5.49
CA GLU A 144 -14.10 14.74 4.65
C GLU A 144 -13.77 15.04 3.19
N ILE A 145 -12.83 15.93 2.91
CA ILE A 145 -12.36 16.20 1.54
C ILE A 145 -11.71 14.94 0.97
N ALA A 146 -10.85 14.26 1.73
CA ALA A 146 -10.27 12.98 1.33
C ALA A 146 -11.34 11.89 1.15
N ARG A 147 -12.43 11.88 1.93
CA ARG A 147 -13.57 10.96 1.80
C ARG A 147 -14.38 11.19 0.52
N HIS A 148 -14.55 12.43 0.09
CA HIS A 148 -15.34 12.77 -1.10
C HIS A 148 -14.55 12.64 -2.40
N GLU A 149 -13.24 12.82 -2.38
CA GLU A 149 -12.37 12.72 -3.56
C GLU A 149 -11.85 11.30 -3.81
N VAL A 150 -11.70 10.46 -2.75
CA VAL A 150 -11.19 9.08 -2.85
C VAL A 150 -12.33 8.07 -2.73
N THR A 151 -13.29 8.11 -3.66
CA THR A 151 -14.40 7.14 -3.69
C THR A 151 -14.14 6.00 -4.66
N ILE A 152 -13.17 5.15 -4.35
CA ILE A 152 -13.15 3.83 -4.98
C ILE A 152 -13.59 2.79 -3.95
N ASP A 153 -14.65 2.05 -4.29
CA ASP A 153 -15.08 0.90 -3.51
C ASP A 153 -14.22 -0.35 -3.83
N LEU A 154 -14.32 -1.37 -3.01
CA LEU A 154 -13.57 -2.63 -3.21
C LEU A 154 -13.80 -3.26 -4.60
N PRO A 155 -15.03 -3.34 -5.15
CA PRO A 155 -15.26 -3.81 -6.51
C PRO A 155 -14.56 -2.99 -7.59
N GLY A 156 -14.56 -1.66 -7.45
CA GLY A 156 -13.86 -0.74 -8.36
C GLY A 156 -12.34 -0.88 -8.29
N LEU A 157 -11.78 -0.94 -7.07
CA LEU A 157 -10.35 -1.17 -6.87
C LEU A 157 -9.92 -2.52 -7.47
N ALA A 158 -10.68 -3.58 -7.22
CA ALA A 158 -10.41 -4.90 -7.80
C ALA A 158 -10.48 -4.87 -9.34
N GLN A 159 -11.40 -4.09 -9.91
CA GLN A 159 -11.50 -3.91 -11.37
C GLN A 159 -10.28 -3.20 -11.94
N VAL A 160 -9.84 -2.10 -11.34
CA VAL A 160 -8.65 -1.35 -11.76
C VAL A 160 -7.41 -2.24 -11.65
N ALA A 161 -7.20 -2.88 -10.50
CA ALA A 161 -6.07 -3.78 -10.28
C ALA A 161 -6.05 -4.92 -11.29
N ASN A 162 -7.19 -5.58 -11.53
CA ASN A 162 -7.28 -6.64 -12.54
C ASN A 162 -6.94 -6.12 -13.94
N LYS A 163 -7.45 -4.96 -14.35
CA LYS A 163 -7.21 -4.41 -15.68
C LYS A 163 -5.73 -4.04 -15.88
N LEU A 164 -5.05 -3.51 -14.85
CA LEU A 164 -3.62 -3.18 -14.90
C LEU A 164 -2.74 -4.43 -14.97
N LEU A 165 -3.05 -5.46 -14.21
CA LEU A 165 -2.21 -6.65 -14.09
C LEU A 165 -2.13 -7.44 -15.39
N LYS A 166 -0.95 -7.95 -15.73
CA LYS A 166 -0.78 -9.05 -16.69
C LYS A 166 -1.30 -10.37 -16.12
N ASN A 167 -1.52 -11.37 -16.95
CA ASN A 167 -1.90 -12.70 -16.49
C ASN A 167 -0.84 -13.25 -15.50
N ASN A 168 -1.30 -13.85 -14.40
CA ASN A 168 -0.48 -14.27 -13.27
C ASN A 168 0.26 -13.12 -12.55
N GLY A 169 -0.07 -11.85 -12.84
CA GLY A 169 0.34 -10.71 -12.04
C GLY A 169 -0.32 -10.73 -10.66
N LYS A 170 0.29 -10.07 -9.69
CA LYS A 170 -0.11 -10.14 -8.29
C LYS A 170 -0.65 -8.80 -7.80
N PHE A 171 -1.73 -8.88 -7.05
CA PHE A 171 -2.29 -7.75 -6.31
C PHE A 171 -2.06 -7.96 -4.82
N TYR A 172 -1.50 -6.97 -4.16
CA TYR A 172 -1.30 -6.94 -2.72
C TYR A 172 -2.07 -5.77 -2.12
N MET A 173 -2.80 -6.05 -1.06
CA MET A 173 -3.62 -5.05 -0.38
C MET A 173 -3.55 -5.26 1.13
N VAL A 174 -3.55 -4.17 1.88
CA VAL A 174 -3.86 -4.17 3.32
C VAL A 174 -5.25 -3.61 3.52
N HIS A 175 -6.00 -4.15 4.47
CA HIS A 175 -7.35 -3.68 4.80
C HIS A 175 -7.74 -4.09 6.23
N ARG A 176 -8.92 -3.67 6.67
CA ARG A 176 -9.52 -4.11 7.93
C ARG A 176 -10.04 -5.55 7.80
N PRO A 177 -9.89 -6.40 8.83
CA PRO A 177 -10.32 -7.80 8.80
C PRO A 177 -11.85 -7.97 8.71
N ASP A 178 -12.64 -7.04 9.26
CA ASP A 178 -14.11 -7.04 9.19
C ASP A 178 -14.65 -6.97 7.75
N ARG A 179 -13.82 -6.50 6.80
CA ARG A 179 -14.16 -6.43 5.37
C ARG A 179 -13.68 -7.66 4.58
N LEU A 180 -13.19 -8.70 5.25
CA LEU A 180 -12.58 -9.85 4.56
C LEU A 180 -13.57 -10.57 3.63
N ALA A 181 -14.83 -10.72 4.04
CA ALA A 181 -15.87 -11.32 3.21
C ALA A 181 -16.11 -10.51 1.92
N ASP A 182 -16.18 -9.18 2.03
CA ASP A 182 -16.36 -8.27 0.90
C ASP A 182 -15.15 -8.32 -0.05
N ILE A 183 -13.93 -8.41 0.51
CA ILE A 183 -12.69 -8.55 -0.25
C ILE A 183 -12.71 -9.83 -1.08
N PHE A 184 -13.06 -10.96 -0.46
CA PHE A 184 -13.18 -12.23 -1.19
C PHE A 184 -14.21 -12.15 -2.30
N ALA A 185 -15.38 -11.58 -2.04
CA ALA A 185 -16.45 -11.43 -3.03
C ALA A 185 -16.01 -10.52 -4.20
N ALA A 186 -15.49 -9.34 -3.91
CA ALA A 186 -15.05 -8.37 -4.92
C ALA A 186 -13.92 -8.92 -5.80
N PHE A 187 -12.94 -9.60 -5.19
CA PHE A 187 -11.81 -10.16 -5.92
C PHE A 187 -12.21 -11.34 -6.81
N ALA A 188 -13.06 -12.24 -6.29
CA ALA A 188 -13.56 -13.38 -7.06
C ALA A 188 -14.34 -12.92 -8.31
N GLN A 189 -15.21 -11.91 -8.18
CA GLN A 189 -15.96 -11.33 -9.31
C GLN A 189 -15.05 -10.78 -10.41
N ARG A 190 -13.83 -10.35 -10.07
CA ARG A 190 -12.85 -9.79 -11.01
C ARG A 190 -11.73 -10.76 -11.37
N LYS A 191 -11.88 -12.06 -11.13
CA LYS A 191 -10.88 -13.10 -11.44
C LYS A 191 -9.51 -12.83 -10.78
N LEU A 192 -9.52 -12.18 -9.62
CA LEU A 192 -8.39 -12.05 -8.71
C LEU A 192 -8.52 -13.15 -7.66
N MET A 193 -7.71 -14.21 -7.79
CA MET A 193 -7.79 -15.35 -6.87
C MET A 193 -6.88 -15.14 -5.67
N ILE A 194 -7.46 -14.98 -4.49
CA ILE A 194 -6.71 -14.82 -3.24
C ILE A 194 -5.86 -16.08 -2.99
N LYS A 195 -4.59 -15.88 -2.65
CA LYS A 195 -3.59 -16.95 -2.45
C LYS A 195 -2.89 -16.90 -1.12
N ARG A 196 -2.72 -15.71 -0.54
CA ARG A 196 -2.17 -15.54 0.80
C ARG A 196 -2.99 -14.54 1.58
N VAL A 197 -3.20 -14.86 2.85
CA VAL A 197 -3.80 -13.96 3.84
C VAL A 197 -2.92 -13.99 5.07
N GLN A 198 -2.63 -12.82 5.63
CA GLN A 198 -1.90 -12.67 6.88
C GLN A 198 -2.61 -11.66 7.77
N PHE A 199 -2.96 -12.08 8.97
CA PHE A 199 -3.58 -11.21 9.96
C PHE A 199 -2.52 -10.50 10.77
N VAL A 200 -2.80 -9.25 11.10
CA VAL A 200 -1.99 -8.43 12.00
C VAL A 200 -2.82 -8.11 13.23
N TYR A 201 -2.24 -8.33 14.38
CA TYR A 201 -2.82 -8.07 15.69
C TYR A 201 -2.08 -6.92 16.34
N GLY A 202 -2.81 -5.97 16.90
CA GLY A 202 -2.19 -4.93 17.73
C GLY A 202 -1.50 -5.55 18.94
N LYS A 203 -2.20 -6.42 19.67
CA LYS A 203 -1.68 -7.25 20.78
C LYS A 203 -2.18 -8.68 20.64
N ALA A 204 -1.47 -9.63 21.24
CA ALA A 204 -1.76 -11.06 21.11
C ALA A 204 -3.13 -11.47 21.69
N ASP A 205 -3.65 -10.71 22.64
CA ASP A 205 -4.93 -10.92 23.34
C ASP A 205 -6.10 -10.11 22.74
N ARG A 206 -5.90 -9.45 21.59
CA ARG A 206 -6.90 -8.63 20.90
C ARG A 206 -7.29 -9.26 19.57
N GLU A 207 -8.37 -8.78 18.99
CA GLU A 207 -8.74 -9.11 17.63
C GLU A 207 -7.74 -8.54 16.62
N ALA A 208 -7.63 -9.18 15.45
CA ALA A 208 -6.83 -8.64 14.36
C ALA A 208 -7.39 -7.28 13.94
N ASN A 209 -6.51 -6.30 13.74
CA ASN A 209 -6.89 -4.96 13.29
C ASN A 209 -6.52 -4.69 11.82
N MET A 210 -5.69 -5.54 11.21
CA MET A 210 -5.35 -5.48 9.79
C MET A 210 -5.32 -6.88 9.18
N VAL A 211 -5.57 -6.93 7.88
CA VAL A 211 -5.38 -8.13 7.05
C VAL A 211 -4.60 -7.76 5.80
N LEU A 212 -3.56 -8.52 5.51
CA LEU A 212 -2.75 -8.44 4.31
C LEU A 212 -3.20 -9.54 3.35
N VAL A 213 -3.49 -9.19 2.10
CA VAL A 213 -4.04 -10.09 1.11
C VAL A 213 -3.18 -10.08 -0.16
N GLU A 214 -2.80 -11.27 -0.64
CA GLU A 214 -2.23 -11.48 -1.98
C GLU A 214 -3.27 -12.16 -2.87
N ALA A 215 -3.54 -11.58 -4.01
CA ALA A 215 -4.34 -12.20 -5.05
C ALA A 215 -3.58 -12.29 -6.38
N ILE A 216 -3.93 -13.27 -7.20
CA ILE A 216 -3.31 -13.50 -8.52
C ILE A 216 -4.37 -13.37 -9.61
N LYS A 217 -4.09 -12.55 -10.63
CA LYS A 217 -4.96 -12.42 -11.79
C LYS A 217 -5.02 -13.73 -12.57
N ALA A 218 -6.24 -14.19 -12.87
CA ALA A 218 -6.52 -15.45 -13.57
C ALA A 218 -5.86 -16.68 -12.91
N GLY A 219 -5.59 -16.62 -11.59
CA GLY A 219 -5.08 -17.75 -10.83
C GLY A 219 -6.09 -18.89 -10.76
N LYS A 220 -5.61 -20.11 -10.51
CA LYS A 220 -6.51 -21.27 -10.26
C LYS A 220 -7.33 -21.02 -8.99
N PRO A 221 -8.61 -21.40 -8.92
CA PRO A 221 -9.39 -21.32 -7.68
C PRO A 221 -8.76 -22.16 -6.55
N GLY A 222 -9.04 -21.79 -5.29
CA GLY A 222 -8.59 -22.51 -4.10
C GLY A 222 -7.11 -22.29 -3.76
N GLY A 223 -6.61 -23.03 -2.78
CA GLY A 223 -5.23 -23.00 -2.33
C GLY A 223 -4.84 -21.72 -1.59
N VAL A 224 -5.78 -21.12 -0.85
CA VAL A 224 -5.50 -19.97 0.03
C VAL A 224 -4.64 -20.46 1.21
N ARG A 225 -3.54 -19.76 1.45
CA ARG A 225 -2.67 -19.99 2.61
C ARG A 225 -2.87 -18.88 3.63
N ILE A 226 -3.17 -19.27 4.85
CA ILE A 226 -3.16 -18.36 6.00
C ILE A 226 -1.76 -18.38 6.58
N MET A 227 -1.10 -17.23 6.56
CA MET A 227 0.26 -17.09 7.05
C MET A 227 0.27 -16.96 8.59
N PRO A 228 1.36 -17.29 9.27
CA PRO A 228 1.50 -16.98 10.69
C PRO A 228 1.17 -15.50 10.96
N PRO A 229 0.46 -15.19 12.05
CA PRO A 229 0.06 -13.82 12.34
C PRO A 229 1.26 -12.95 12.70
N ILE A 230 1.13 -11.64 12.47
CA ILE A 230 2.03 -10.62 13.02
C ILE A 230 1.36 -10.02 14.23
N VAL A 231 2.04 -10.01 15.38
CA VAL A 231 1.64 -9.25 16.56
C VAL A 231 2.51 -8.00 16.62
N ALA A 232 1.87 -6.81 16.63
CA ALA A 232 2.61 -5.56 16.54
C ALA A 232 3.29 -5.17 17.83
N TYR A 233 2.57 -5.27 18.95
CA TYR A 233 3.03 -4.78 20.24
C TYR A 233 3.05 -5.87 21.30
N THR A 234 4.01 -5.78 22.21
CA THR A 234 4.05 -6.52 23.48
C THR A 234 2.97 -6.02 24.44
N ALA A 235 2.82 -6.68 25.59
CA ALA A 235 1.95 -6.21 26.66
C ALA A 235 2.29 -4.78 27.11
N ASP A 236 3.56 -4.43 27.12
CA ASP A 236 4.13 -3.15 27.58
C ASP A 236 4.05 -2.03 26.52
N ASN A 237 3.40 -2.26 25.38
CA ASN A 237 3.27 -1.37 24.22
C ASN A 237 4.57 -1.12 23.43
N ASP A 238 5.59 -1.93 23.61
CA ASP A 238 6.76 -1.94 22.74
C ASP A 238 6.50 -2.75 21.47
N TYR A 239 7.20 -2.44 20.38
CA TYR A 239 7.17 -3.32 19.21
C TYR A 239 7.73 -4.71 19.55
N THR A 240 7.07 -5.74 19.01
CA THR A 240 7.58 -7.12 19.08
C THR A 240 8.88 -7.25 18.29
N GLU A 241 9.68 -8.30 18.57
CA GLU A 241 10.91 -8.57 17.82
C GLU A 241 10.65 -8.77 16.31
N THR A 242 9.50 -9.32 15.95
CA THR A 242 9.09 -9.43 14.54
C THR A 242 8.98 -8.05 13.89
N VAL A 243 8.28 -7.12 14.52
CA VAL A 243 8.11 -5.76 13.98
C VAL A 243 9.42 -4.98 14.04
N LYS A 244 10.22 -5.11 15.10
CA LYS A 244 11.57 -4.51 15.16
C LYS A 244 12.45 -4.98 14.01
N THR A 245 12.40 -6.29 13.70
CA THR A 245 13.15 -6.84 12.54
C THR A 245 12.66 -6.23 11.23
N ILE A 246 11.34 -6.02 11.06
CA ILE A 246 10.78 -5.38 9.87
C ILE A 246 11.22 -3.92 9.77
N LEU A 247 11.23 -3.19 10.89
CA LEU A 247 11.55 -1.76 10.91
C LEU A 247 13.04 -1.45 10.80
N TYR A 248 13.87 -2.29 11.40
CA TYR A 248 15.31 -2.01 11.63
C TYR A 248 16.24 -3.10 11.12
N GLY A 249 15.71 -4.25 10.69
CA GLY A 249 16.51 -5.37 10.19
C GLY A 249 17.25 -5.04 8.89
N GLN A 250 18.32 -5.78 8.61
CA GLN A 250 19.21 -5.47 7.48
C GLN A 250 18.69 -5.93 6.11
N ALA A 251 17.74 -6.85 6.06
CA ALA A 251 17.22 -7.35 4.79
C ALA A 251 15.77 -7.86 4.90
N TRP A 252 14.93 -7.37 4.00
CA TRP A 252 13.61 -7.93 3.80
C TRP A 252 13.66 -9.13 2.85
N PRO A 253 12.79 -10.14 3.02
CA PRO A 253 12.66 -11.24 2.08
C PRO A 253 12.22 -10.71 0.70
N LYS A 254 12.85 -11.22 -0.34
CA LYS A 254 12.48 -10.95 -1.74
C LYS A 254 11.29 -11.77 -2.19
#